data_9fc1f62427da56c972873eb4ccafb41d
#
_entry.id   9fc1f62427da56c972873eb4ccafb41d
#
_cell.length_a   1.000
_cell.length_b   1.000
_cell.length_c   1.000
_cell.angle_alpha   90.00
_cell.angle_beta   90.00
_cell.angle_gamma   90.00
#
_symmetry.space_group_name_H-M   'P 1'
#
loop_
_entity.id
_entity.type
_entity.pdbx_description
1 polymer ?
#
loop_
_entity_poly.entity_id
_entity_poly.type
_entity_poly.pdbx_seq_one_letter_code
_entity_poly.pdbx_strand_id
1 'polypeptide(L)'
;MERRAIAIPTSSERFLQGNPEAFPLMVFGRSTRESNCECDRSADATLLQTVFLQNDEVIYDLMNRRNTGWLQQVAKNYDLPFDMQARNKPKPPPNYEEYFGRIEARLKRLKGDPASKALYEAALESRKRLISKYGLPESRRKTSEETGLSLEQKQEIVEQAYLRTLTRYPKRTEMTRSIEFIDQADDKINGVRGLLWALLNTKEFVLNH
;
A
#
# COMPACT_ATOMS: atom_id res chain seq x y z
N MET A 1 12.29 -12.64 14.19
CA MET A 1 12.85 -13.52 13.15
C MET A 1 11.70 -13.82 12.18
N GLU A 2 11.72 -13.22 11.01
CA GLU A 2 10.74 -13.54 9.96
C GLU A 2 11.08 -14.92 9.39
N ARG A 3 10.14 -15.85 9.49
CA ARG A 3 10.30 -17.19 8.91
C ARG A 3 9.97 -17.09 7.44
N ARG A 4 10.89 -17.51 6.57
CA ARG A 4 10.60 -17.68 5.15
C ARG A 4 9.47 -18.69 4.96
N ALA A 5 8.62 -18.53 3.95
CA ALA A 5 7.50 -19.42 3.67
C ALA A 5 7.92 -20.91 3.58
N ILE A 6 9.15 -21.17 3.12
CA ILE A 6 9.78 -22.49 3.05
C ILE A 6 10.07 -23.12 4.45
N ALA A 7 10.20 -22.29 5.48
CA ALA A 7 10.51 -22.74 6.85
C ALA A 7 9.27 -22.95 7.72
N ILE A 8 8.07 -22.80 7.17
CA ILE A 8 6.83 -23.07 7.91
C ILE A 8 6.60 -24.59 7.86
N PRO A 9 6.73 -25.32 9.01
CA PRO A 9 6.55 -26.77 9.05
C PRO A 9 5.05 -27.08 9.03
N THR A 10 4.47 -27.17 7.86
CA THR A 10 3.07 -27.58 7.75
C THR A 10 2.94 -28.60 6.64
N SER A 11 2.71 -29.82 7.07
CA SER A 11 2.50 -30.98 6.22
C SER A 11 1.07 -31.50 6.24
N SER A 12 0.10 -30.79 6.82
CA SER A 12 -1.24 -31.33 6.94
C SER A 12 -2.24 -30.57 6.07
N GLU A 13 -3.06 -31.31 5.32
CA GLU A 13 -4.26 -30.81 4.65
C GLU A 13 -5.16 -29.95 5.55
N ARG A 14 -5.14 -30.21 6.87
CA ARG A 14 -5.87 -29.42 7.87
C ARG A 14 -5.42 -27.96 7.93
N PHE A 15 -4.15 -27.67 7.63
CA PHE A 15 -3.67 -26.30 7.59
C PHE A 15 -4.20 -25.54 6.35
N LEU A 16 -4.42 -26.29 5.26
CA LEU A 16 -4.93 -25.75 3.99
C LEU A 16 -6.45 -25.50 4.05
N GLN A 17 -7.19 -26.34 4.79
CA GLN A 17 -8.63 -26.22 4.95
C GLN A 17 -8.96 -25.13 5.96
N GLY A 18 -9.39 -23.95 5.46
CA GLY A 18 -9.88 -22.84 6.28
C GLY A 18 -8.84 -21.79 6.70
N ASN A 19 -7.59 -21.91 6.27
CA ASN A 19 -6.59 -20.87 6.50
C ASN A 19 -6.35 -20.04 5.23
N PRO A 20 -6.78 -18.76 5.19
CA PRO A 20 -6.57 -17.89 4.03
C PRO A 20 -5.08 -17.67 3.71
N GLU A 21 -4.18 -17.82 4.69
CA GLU A 21 -2.73 -17.70 4.49
C GLU A 21 -2.13 -18.91 3.77
N ALA A 22 -2.85 -20.01 3.66
CA ALA A 22 -2.39 -21.24 2.99
C ALA A 22 -2.59 -21.18 1.47
N PHE A 23 -3.60 -20.47 1.00
CA PHE A 23 -3.92 -20.38 -0.43
C PHE A 23 -2.76 -19.77 -1.26
N PRO A 24 -2.11 -18.67 -0.84
CA PRO A 24 -0.90 -18.17 -1.52
C PRO A 24 0.19 -19.22 -1.68
N LEU A 25 0.42 -20.04 -0.65
CA LEU A 25 1.45 -21.07 -0.69
C LEU A 25 1.15 -22.16 -1.72
N MET A 26 -0.13 -22.50 -1.90
CA MET A 26 -0.56 -23.44 -2.95
C MET A 26 -0.37 -22.85 -4.35
N VAL A 27 -0.78 -21.61 -4.54
CA VAL A 27 -0.67 -20.89 -5.82
C VAL A 27 0.78 -20.80 -6.27
N PHE A 28 1.72 -20.58 -5.34
CA PHE A 28 3.16 -20.48 -5.61
C PHE A 28 3.91 -21.81 -5.49
N GLY A 29 3.21 -22.93 -5.67
CA GLY A 29 3.82 -24.24 -5.92
C GLY A 29 4.39 -24.91 -4.68
N ARG A 30 3.83 -24.66 -3.50
CA ARG A 30 4.14 -25.48 -2.34
C ARG A 30 3.69 -26.92 -2.59
N SER A 31 4.63 -27.87 -2.57
CA SER A 31 4.28 -29.30 -2.67
C SER A 31 3.39 -29.69 -1.49
N THR A 32 2.35 -30.49 -1.74
CA THR A 32 1.47 -31.05 -0.72
C THR A 32 2.19 -32.08 0.15
N ARG A 33 3.45 -32.43 -0.17
CA ARG A 33 4.28 -33.44 0.50
C ARG A 33 3.65 -34.83 0.59
N GLU A 34 2.78 -35.15 -0.32
CA GLU A 34 2.25 -36.55 -0.45
C GLU A 34 3.30 -37.50 -1.00
N SER A 35 4.29 -36.98 -1.72
CA SER A 35 5.44 -37.75 -2.17
C SER A 35 6.75 -37.15 -1.67
N ASN A 36 7.73 -37.99 -1.29
CA ASN A 36 9.07 -37.56 -0.88
C ASN A 36 9.94 -37.03 -2.03
N CYS A 37 9.36 -36.77 -3.22
CA CYS A 37 10.05 -36.24 -4.39
C CYS A 37 9.85 -34.70 -4.48
N GLU A 38 10.93 -33.98 -4.66
CA GLU A 38 10.92 -32.57 -5.10
C GLU A 38 10.42 -32.37 -6.53
N CYS A 39 10.11 -33.45 -7.24
CA CYS A 39 9.69 -33.45 -8.64
C CYS A 39 8.33 -32.79 -8.89
N ASP A 40 7.57 -32.48 -7.84
CA ASP A 40 6.18 -31.97 -7.94
C ASP A 40 6.13 -30.42 -7.95
N ARG A 41 7.29 -29.76 -8.02
CA ARG A 41 7.39 -28.31 -8.10
C ARG A 41 7.48 -27.87 -9.56
N SER A 42 6.37 -27.37 -10.11
CA SER A 42 6.43 -26.63 -11.37
C SER A 42 7.07 -25.26 -11.13
N ALA A 43 8.17 -25.01 -11.84
CA ALA A 43 8.83 -23.70 -11.89
C ALA A 43 8.16 -22.75 -12.91
N ASP A 44 7.14 -23.23 -13.63
CA ASP A 44 6.46 -22.44 -14.66
C ASP A 44 5.46 -21.48 -14.05
N ALA A 45 5.52 -20.22 -14.49
CA ALA A 45 4.55 -19.21 -14.10
C ALA A 45 3.15 -19.59 -14.61
N THR A 46 2.20 -19.74 -13.70
CA THR A 46 0.83 -20.09 -14.03
C THR A 46 -0.07 -18.86 -14.15
N LEU A 47 -1.13 -18.98 -14.97
CA LEU A 47 -2.16 -17.95 -15.03
C LEU A 47 -2.77 -17.67 -13.65
N LEU A 48 -2.92 -18.71 -12.82
CA LEU A 48 -3.44 -18.57 -11.46
C LEU A 48 -2.56 -17.70 -10.58
N GLN A 49 -1.23 -17.77 -10.67
CA GLN A 49 -0.30 -16.90 -9.96
C GLN A 49 -0.49 -15.43 -10.38
N THR A 50 -0.63 -15.18 -11.68
CA THR A 50 -0.86 -13.84 -12.20
C THR A 50 -2.18 -13.26 -11.71
N VAL A 51 -3.27 -14.04 -11.79
CA VAL A 51 -4.60 -13.63 -11.33
C VAL A 51 -4.60 -13.37 -9.82
N PHE A 52 -3.92 -14.23 -9.04
CA PHE A 52 -3.77 -14.07 -7.60
C PHE A 52 -3.06 -12.76 -7.26
N LEU A 53 -1.90 -12.49 -7.85
CA LEU A 53 -1.14 -11.26 -7.59
C LEU A 53 -1.91 -9.98 -7.98
N GLN A 54 -2.74 -10.07 -9.01
CA GLN A 54 -3.50 -8.91 -9.51
C GLN A 54 -4.74 -8.58 -8.68
N ASN A 55 -5.39 -9.58 -8.10
CA ASN A 55 -6.75 -9.41 -7.56
C ASN A 55 -6.87 -9.77 -6.08
N ASP A 56 -5.85 -10.34 -5.46
CA ASP A 56 -5.98 -10.86 -4.11
C ASP A 56 -5.87 -9.76 -3.05
N GLU A 57 -6.87 -9.69 -2.18
CA GLU A 57 -6.92 -8.76 -1.06
C GLU A 57 -5.78 -9.01 -0.06
N VAL A 58 -5.31 -10.25 0.07
CA VAL A 58 -4.20 -10.63 0.96
C VAL A 58 -2.90 -9.94 0.53
N ILE A 59 -2.61 -9.85 -0.77
CA ILE A 59 -1.43 -9.14 -1.27
C ILE A 59 -1.51 -7.65 -0.93
N TYR A 60 -2.70 -7.06 -1.13
CA TYR A 60 -2.92 -5.67 -0.78
C TYR A 60 -2.74 -5.42 0.72
N ASP A 61 -3.30 -6.28 1.56
CA ASP A 61 -3.18 -6.20 3.02
C ASP A 61 -1.75 -6.42 3.51
N LEU A 62 -1.00 -7.34 2.88
CA LEU A 62 0.41 -7.55 3.17
C LEU A 62 1.25 -6.31 2.85
N MET A 63 1.01 -5.66 1.71
CA MET A 63 1.70 -4.41 1.36
C MET A 63 1.38 -3.29 2.36
N ASN A 64 0.15 -3.26 2.89
CA ASN A 64 -0.33 -2.21 3.80
C ASN A 64 -0.23 -2.60 5.29
N ARG A 65 0.42 -3.69 5.64
CA ARG A 65 0.48 -4.23 7.01
C ARG A 65 0.89 -3.18 8.03
N ARG A 66 0.06 -3.02 9.08
CA ARG A 66 0.32 -2.06 10.17
C ARG A 66 1.57 -2.47 10.95
N ASN A 67 2.32 -1.44 11.38
CA ASN A 67 3.46 -1.51 12.31
C ASN A 67 4.71 -2.23 11.80
N THR A 68 4.64 -3.09 10.79
CA THR A 68 5.78 -3.88 10.30
C THR A 68 5.98 -3.79 8.78
N GLY A 69 5.00 -3.23 8.04
CA GLY A 69 5.08 -3.12 6.59
C GLY A 69 6.11 -2.08 6.13
N TRP A 70 6.82 -2.37 5.04
CA TRP A 70 7.82 -1.46 4.49
C TRP A 70 7.20 -0.12 4.04
N LEU A 71 6.02 -0.12 3.42
CA LEU A 71 5.32 1.11 3.04
C LEU A 71 5.06 2.04 4.23
N GLN A 72 4.74 1.48 5.39
CA GLN A 72 4.55 2.27 6.60
C GLN A 72 5.87 2.82 7.13
N GLN A 73 6.96 2.07 7.02
CA GLN A 73 8.29 2.58 7.35
C GLN A 73 8.68 3.74 6.45
N VAL A 74 8.44 3.63 5.14
CA VAL A 74 8.64 4.72 4.17
C VAL A 74 7.80 5.93 4.56
N ALA A 75 6.50 5.74 4.82
CA ALA A 75 5.63 6.84 5.23
C ALA A 75 6.12 7.54 6.50
N LYS A 76 6.58 6.78 7.50
CA LYS A 76 7.12 7.31 8.75
C LYS A 76 8.46 8.03 8.57
N ASN A 77 9.36 7.46 7.76
CA ASN A 77 10.71 8.01 7.56
C ASN A 77 10.69 9.34 6.80
N TYR A 78 9.72 9.51 5.91
CA TYR A 78 9.61 10.67 5.04
C TYR A 78 8.37 11.55 5.36
N ASP A 79 7.75 11.33 6.53
CA ASP A 79 6.56 12.08 7.01
C ASP A 79 5.42 12.14 5.98
N LEU A 80 5.19 11.02 5.27
CA LEU A 80 4.15 10.91 4.26
C LEU A 80 2.82 10.45 4.89
N PRO A 81 1.67 10.98 4.46
CA PRO A 81 0.37 10.54 4.95
C PRO A 81 0.09 9.09 4.54
N PHE A 82 -0.09 8.20 5.50
CA PHE A 82 -0.36 6.79 5.25
C PHE A 82 -1.84 6.45 5.49
N ASP A 83 -2.59 6.28 4.39
CA ASP A 83 -4.00 5.87 4.45
C ASP A 83 -4.15 4.42 3.94
N MET A 84 -4.50 3.52 4.84
CA MET A 84 -4.71 2.10 4.52
C MET A 84 -5.99 1.83 3.72
N GLN A 85 -6.99 2.71 3.83
CA GLN A 85 -8.31 2.51 3.25
C GLN A 85 -8.53 3.27 1.93
N ALA A 86 -7.47 3.84 1.35
CA ALA A 86 -7.58 4.69 0.16
C ALA A 86 -8.30 4.02 -1.02
N ARG A 87 -8.13 2.69 -1.18
CA ARG A 87 -8.77 1.92 -2.28
C ARG A 87 -10.29 1.82 -2.14
N ASN A 88 -10.80 1.79 -0.91
CA ASN A 88 -12.22 1.54 -0.63
C ASN A 88 -13.02 2.80 -0.29
N LYS A 89 -12.40 3.98 -0.38
CA LYS A 89 -13.13 5.22 -0.10
C LYS A 89 -14.10 5.54 -1.24
N PRO A 90 -15.36 5.81 -0.90
CA PRO A 90 -16.33 6.24 -1.90
C PRO A 90 -15.86 7.56 -2.54
N LYS A 91 -16.12 7.72 -3.83
CA LYS A 91 -15.85 8.99 -4.50
C LYS A 91 -16.56 10.14 -3.79
N PRO A 92 -15.87 11.25 -3.50
CA PRO A 92 -16.50 12.38 -2.85
C PRO A 92 -17.60 12.99 -3.75
N PRO A 93 -18.65 13.57 -3.16
CA PRO A 93 -19.68 14.27 -3.92
C PRO A 93 -19.10 15.52 -4.63
N PRO A 94 -19.72 16.02 -5.72
CA PRO A 94 -19.18 17.12 -6.50
C PRO A 94 -18.92 18.41 -5.71
N ASN A 95 -19.67 18.66 -4.64
CA ASN A 95 -19.55 19.84 -3.78
C ASN A 95 -18.71 19.58 -2.51
N TYR A 96 -17.94 18.48 -2.50
CA TYR A 96 -17.16 18.08 -1.31
C TYR A 96 -16.13 19.14 -0.88
N GLU A 97 -15.41 19.72 -1.82
CA GLU A 97 -14.39 20.74 -1.54
C GLU A 97 -15.00 21.99 -0.91
N GLU A 98 -16.12 22.46 -1.42
CA GLU A 98 -16.84 23.60 -0.87
C GLU A 98 -17.34 23.33 0.55
N TYR A 99 -17.93 22.14 0.76
CA TYR A 99 -18.41 21.73 2.07
C TYR A 99 -17.28 21.61 3.09
N PHE A 100 -16.17 20.99 2.68
CA PHE A 100 -14.98 20.89 3.50
C PHE A 100 -14.39 22.26 3.85
N GLY A 101 -14.32 23.17 2.87
CA GLY A 101 -13.88 24.55 3.06
C GLY A 101 -14.73 25.33 4.07
N ARG A 102 -16.06 25.12 4.07
CA ARG A 102 -16.96 25.71 5.07
C ARG A 102 -16.66 25.24 6.49
N ILE A 103 -16.34 23.95 6.67
CA ILE A 103 -15.95 23.39 7.97
C ILE A 103 -14.61 23.99 8.43
N GLU A 104 -13.63 24.09 7.56
CA GLU A 104 -12.33 24.70 7.87
C GLU A 104 -12.48 26.18 8.26
N ALA A 105 -13.28 26.95 7.54
CA ALA A 105 -13.60 28.35 7.86
C ALA A 105 -14.31 28.47 9.21
N ARG A 106 -15.21 27.53 9.55
CA ARG A 106 -15.88 27.48 10.84
C ARG A 106 -14.88 27.16 11.96
N LEU A 107 -14.00 26.19 11.79
CA LEU A 107 -12.94 25.86 12.75
C LEU A 107 -12.03 27.05 13.00
N LYS A 108 -11.66 27.78 11.94
CA LYS A 108 -10.82 29.00 12.08
C LYS A 108 -11.51 30.09 12.89
N ARG A 109 -12.81 30.28 12.71
CA ARG A 109 -13.60 31.28 13.47
C ARG A 109 -13.78 30.92 14.93
N LEU A 110 -14.00 29.64 15.24
CA LEU A 110 -14.26 29.16 16.60
C LEU A 110 -12.97 28.93 17.41
N LYS A 111 -11.81 29.01 16.77
CA LYS A 111 -10.52 28.77 17.42
C LYS A 111 -10.21 29.90 18.41
N GLY A 112 -10.11 29.54 19.70
CA GLY A 112 -9.72 30.47 20.76
C GLY A 112 -10.86 31.11 21.56
N ASP A 113 -12.12 30.79 21.23
CA ASP A 113 -13.27 31.25 22.00
C ASP A 113 -13.74 30.16 22.99
N PRO A 114 -13.60 30.37 24.32
CA PRO A 114 -13.98 29.39 25.33
C PRO A 114 -15.48 29.07 25.32
N ALA A 115 -16.33 30.04 24.95
CA ALA A 115 -17.78 29.84 24.88
C ALA A 115 -18.19 28.90 23.71
N SER A 116 -17.34 28.79 22.69
CA SER A 116 -17.61 28.03 21.48
C SER A 116 -16.93 26.66 21.47
N LYS A 117 -16.37 26.20 22.58
CA LYS A 117 -15.61 24.95 22.68
C LYS A 117 -16.39 23.73 22.16
N ALA A 118 -17.64 23.57 22.55
CA ALA A 118 -18.49 22.46 22.10
C ALA A 118 -18.74 22.49 20.57
N LEU A 119 -18.92 23.70 20.01
CA LEU A 119 -19.12 23.88 18.56
C LEU A 119 -17.82 23.61 17.79
N TYR A 120 -16.67 23.97 18.35
CA TYR A 120 -15.36 23.68 17.78
C TYR A 120 -15.10 22.17 17.74
N GLU A 121 -15.36 21.46 18.85
CA GLU A 121 -15.21 20.01 18.92
C GLU A 121 -16.14 19.28 17.94
N ALA A 122 -17.40 19.71 17.81
CA ALA A 122 -18.34 19.15 16.83
C ALA A 122 -17.90 19.37 15.38
N ALA A 123 -17.33 20.55 15.08
CA ALA A 123 -16.79 20.84 13.75
C ALA A 123 -15.54 19.99 13.45
N LEU A 124 -14.68 19.78 14.45
CA LEU A 124 -13.48 18.96 14.37
C LEU A 124 -13.85 17.47 14.13
N GLU A 125 -14.87 16.98 14.81
CA GLU A 125 -15.39 15.64 14.61
C GLU A 125 -15.99 15.45 13.21
N SER A 126 -16.76 16.44 12.73
CA SER A 126 -17.29 16.44 11.37
C SER A 126 -16.19 16.41 10.32
N ARG A 127 -15.11 17.19 10.52
CA ARG A 127 -13.92 17.19 9.68
C ARG A 127 -13.25 15.78 9.65
N LYS A 128 -13.05 15.19 10.82
CA LYS A 128 -12.46 13.83 10.95
C LYS A 128 -13.29 12.80 10.20
N ARG A 129 -14.63 12.82 10.36
CA ARG A 129 -15.55 11.90 9.67
C ARG A 129 -15.46 12.04 8.15
N LEU A 130 -15.39 13.26 7.64
CA LEU A 130 -15.26 13.51 6.19
C LEU A 130 -13.93 13.00 5.65
N ILE A 131 -12.82 13.27 6.33
CA ILE A 131 -11.50 12.78 5.95
C ILE A 131 -11.46 11.24 6.00
N SER A 132 -12.04 10.63 7.03
CA SER A 132 -12.14 9.18 7.11
C SER A 132 -12.93 8.59 5.94
N LYS A 133 -14.06 9.21 5.57
CA LYS A 133 -14.94 8.72 4.53
C LYS A 133 -14.43 8.97 3.10
N TYR A 134 -13.91 10.16 2.81
CA TYR A 134 -13.59 10.60 1.44
C TYR A 134 -12.11 10.94 1.23
N GLY A 135 -11.32 11.08 2.28
CA GLY A 135 -9.96 11.62 2.22
C GLY A 135 -9.94 13.14 2.24
N LEU A 136 -8.74 13.71 2.09
CA LEU A 136 -8.59 15.17 1.96
C LEU A 136 -9.03 15.64 0.57
N PRO A 137 -9.65 16.83 0.44
CA PRO A 137 -9.93 17.44 -0.86
C PRO A 137 -8.65 17.65 -1.69
N GLU A 138 -8.78 17.63 -3.02
CA GLU A 138 -7.66 17.79 -3.95
C GLU A 138 -6.89 19.09 -3.73
N SER A 139 -7.60 20.19 -3.47
CA SER A 139 -6.99 21.49 -3.16
C SER A 139 -6.07 21.45 -1.93
N ARG A 140 -6.38 20.59 -0.94
CA ARG A 140 -5.56 20.41 0.27
C ARG A 140 -4.46 19.37 0.07
N ARG A 141 -4.65 18.41 -0.82
CA ARG A 141 -3.58 17.52 -1.23
C ARG A 141 -2.44 18.29 -1.89
N LYS A 142 -2.74 19.23 -2.76
CA LYS A 142 -1.75 20.07 -3.43
C LYS A 142 -0.94 20.96 -2.49
N THR A 143 -1.52 21.41 -1.37
CA THR A 143 -0.78 22.20 -0.36
C THR A 143 0.17 21.34 0.48
N SER A 144 -0.05 20.03 0.57
CA SER A 144 0.90 19.08 1.17
C SER A 144 2.01 18.63 0.19
N GLU A 145 1.93 19.03 -1.09
CA GLU A 145 2.98 18.80 -2.09
C GLU A 145 4.25 19.64 -1.85
N GLU A 146 4.21 20.65 -0.99
CA GLU A 146 5.41 21.37 -0.53
C GLU A 146 6.30 20.50 0.40
N THR A 147 5.80 19.40 0.93
CA THR A 147 6.58 18.32 1.56
C THR A 147 6.90 17.21 0.54
N GLY A 148 7.33 17.60 -0.65
CA GLY A 148 7.69 16.68 -1.70
C GLY A 148 8.98 15.91 -1.36
N LEU A 149 8.99 14.61 -1.60
CA LEU A 149 10.20 13.79 -1.56
C LEU A 149 11.29 14.41 -2.42
N SER A 150 12.50 14.58 -1.89
CA SER A 150 13.67 14.99 -2.70
C SER A 150 13.97 13.93 -3.75
N LEU A 151 14.71 14.30 -4.79
CA LEU A 151 15.13 13.35 -5.82
C LEU A 151 15.90 12.16 -5.23
N GLU A 152 16.79 12.44 -4.27
CA GLU A 152 17.59 11.43 -3.58
C GLU A 152 16.69 10.46 -2.77
N GLN A 153 15.70 10.98 -2.06
CA GLN A 153 14.73 10.16 -1.32
C GLN A 153 13.89 9.26 -2.24
N LYS A 154 13.48 9.78 -3.39
CA LYS A 154 12.78 8.97 -4.40
C LYS A 154 13.65 7.86 -4.96
N GLN A 155 14.92 8.16 -5.27
CA GLN A 155 15.89 7.17 -5.73
C GLN A 155 16.07 6.06 -4.69
N GLU A 156 16.28 6.41 -3.42
CA GLU A 156 16.41 5.45 -2.34
C GLU A 156 15.17 4.56 -2.20
N ILE A 157 13.96 5.15 -2.25
CA ILE A 157 12.69 4.39 -2.18
C ILE A 157 12.59 3.42 -3.36
N VAL A 158 12.90 3.85 -4.57
CA VAL A 158 12.85 3.00 -5.77
C VAL A 158 13.87 1.87 -5.68
N GLU A 159 15.11 2.15 -5.27
CA GLU A 159 16.13 1.11 -5.05
C GLU A 159 15.69 0.07 -4.05
N GLN A 160 15.16 0.51 -2.90
CA GLN A 160 14.65 -0.40 -1.88
C GLN A 160 13.46 -1.23 -2.39
N ALA A 161 12.56 -0.65 -3.19
CA ALA A 161 11.45 -1.38 -3.78
C ALA A 161 11.95 -2.51 -4.70
N TYR A 162 12.90 -2.23 -5.58
CA TYR A 162 13.50 -3.22 -6.50
C TYR A 162 14.27 -4.31 -5.74
N LEU A 163 15.10 -3.93 -4.76
CA LEU A 163 15.85 -4.90 -3.95
C LEU A 163 14.93 -5.84 -3.17
N ARG A 164 13.80 -5.35 -2.65
CA ARG A 164 12.84 -6.13 -1.88
C ARG A 164 11.98 -7.05 -2.73
N THR A 165 11.72 -6.67 -3.97
CA THR A 165 10.84 -7.44 -4.87
C THR A 165 11.63 -8.29 -5.85
N LEU A 166 12.63 -7.73 -6.51
CA LEU A 166 13.37 -8.36 -7.60
C LEU A 166 14.81 -8.73 -7.23
N THR A 167 15.25 -8.46 -5.98
CA THR A 167 16.60 -8.75 -5.48
C THR A 167 17.74 -8.14 -6.30
N ARG A 168 17.46 -7.10 -7.07
CA ARG A 168 18.43 -6.36 -7.89
C ARG A 168 18.19 -4.86 -7.86
N TYR A 169 19.18 -4.08 -8.27
CA TYR A 169 19.02 -2.66 -8.49
C TYR A 169 18.24 -2.35 -9.76
N PRO A 170 17.48 -1.24 -9.80
CA PRO A 170 16.82 -0.78 -11.02
C PRO A 170 17.83 -0.33 -12.06
N LYS A 171 17.56 -0.58 -13.34
CA LYS A 171 18.31 0.02 -14.45
C LYS A 171 18.00 1.52 -14.50
N ARG A 172 18.87 2.29 -15.17
CA ARG A 172 18.69 3.74 -15.30
C ARG A 172 17.31 4.15 -15.84
N THR A 173 16.82 3.44 -16.85
CA THR A 173 15.49 3.67 -17.44
C THR A 173 14.36 3.30 -16.50
N GLU A 174 14.52 2.23 -15.71
CA GLU A 174 13.55 1.80 -14.70
C GLU A 174 13.49 2.81 -13.56
N MET A 175 14.64 3.30 -13.10
CA MET A 175 14.73 4.35 -12.09
C MET A 175 13.97 5.60 -12.52
N THR A 176 14.24 6.14 -13.70
CA THR A 176 13.59 7.34 -14.22
C THR A 176 12.07 7.16 -14.30
N ARG A 177 11.60 6.06 -14.90
CA ARG A 177 10.16 5.76 -15.02
C ARG A 177 9.48 5.59 -13.66
N SER A 178 10.16 4.95 -12.72
CA SER A 178 9.60 4.75 -11.36
C SER A 178 9.45 6.07 -10.61
N ILE A 179 10.42 6.96 -10.74
CA ILE A 179 10.36 8.31 -10.15
C ILE A 179 9.22 9.12 -10.79
N GLU A 180 9.14 9.14 -12.12
CA GLU A 180 8.05 9.81 -12.84
C GLU A 180 6.67 9.28 -12.41
N PHE A 181 6.53 7.97 -12.25
CA PHE A 181 5.30 7.34 -11.78
C PHE A 181 4.92 7.79 -10.36
N ILE A 182 5.89 7.85 -9.44
CA ILE A 182 5.68 8.35 -8.07
C ILE A 182 5.28 9.84 -8.11
N ASP A 183 5.88 10.62 -9.02
CA ASP A 183 5.59 12.06 -9.14
C ASP A 183 4.21 12.37 -9.70
N GLN A 184 3.72 11.54 -10.61
CA GLN A 184 2.39 11.68 -11.20
C GLN A 184 1.26 11.26 -10.24
N ALA A 185 1.58 10.55 -9.15
CA ALA A 185 0.56 10.13 -8.19
C ALA A 185 0.07 11.31 -7.34
N ASP A 186 -1.24 11.36 -7.10
CA ASP A 186 -1.90 12.38 -6.24
C ASP A 186 -1.35 12.38 -4.81
N ASP A 187 -0.91 11.21 -4.34
CA ASP A 187 -0.29 10.99 -3.04
C ASP A 187 0.96 10.13 -3.24
N LYS A 188 2.10 10.59 -2.74
CA LYS A 188 3.41 9.95 -2.93
C LYS A 188 3.45 8.52 -2.39
N ILE A 189 2.79 8.26 -1.25
CA ILE A 189 2.72 6.89 -0.72
C ILE A 189 1.88 5.97 -1.60
N ASN A 190 0.85 6.49 -2.26
CA ASN A 190 0.08 5.74 -3.25
C ASN A 190 0.89 5.46 -4.50
N GLY A 191 1.77 6.39 -4.92
CA GLY A 191 2.75 6.17 -5.98
C GLY A 191 3.70 5.03 -5.65
N VAL A 192 4.28 5.03 -4.45
CA VAL A 192 5.17 3.95 -3.97
C VAL A 192 4.43 2.61 -3.88
N ARG A 193 3.18 2.62 -3.40
CA ARG A 193 2.32 1.42 -3.37
C ARG A 193 2.06 0.87 -4.76
N GLY A 194 1.73 1.73 -5.71
CA GLY A 194 1.51 1.37 -7.10
C GLY A 194 2.78 0.81 -7.76
N LEU A 195 3.94 1.37 -7.45
CA LEU A 195 5.24 0.84 -7.91
C LEU A 195 5.47 -0.57 -7.36
N LEU A 196 5.28 -0.81 -6.06
CA LEU A 196 5.41 -2.15 -5.48
C LEU A 196 4.45 -3.14 -6.16
N TRP A 197 3.19 -2.75 -6.32
CA TRP A 197 2.21 -3.59 -6.99
C TRP A 197 2.62 -3.92 -8.43
N ALA A 198 3.14 -2.94 -9.18
CA ALA A 198 3.64 -3.16 -10.53
C ALA A 198 4.82 -4.14 -10.56
N LEU A 199 5.78 -4.00 -9.63
CA LEU A 199 6.94 -4.89 -9.53
C LEU A 199 6.55 -6.33 -9.19
N LEU A 200 5.60 -6.53 -8.27
CA LEU A 200 5.07 -7.86 -7.91
C LEU A 200 4.36 -8.54 -9.10
N ASN A 201 3.81 -7.76 -10.04
CA ASN A 201 3.15 -8.27 -11.24
C ASN A 201 4.10 -8.45 -12.45
N THR A 202 5.40 -8.25 -12.27
CA THR A 202 6.37 -8.50 -13.33
C THR A 202 6.61 -10.00 -13.52
N LYS A 203 6.90 -10.41 -14.76
CA LYS A 203 7.34 -11.79 -15.04
C LYS A 203 8.60 -12.15 -14.23
N GLU A 204 9.48 -11.17 -14.03
CA GLU A 204 10.70 -11.36 -13.27
C GLU A 204 10.42 -11.77 -11.82
N PHE A 205 9.44 -11.13 -11.15
CA PHE A 205 9.02 -11.53 -9.81
C PHE A 205 8.42 -12.93 -9.79
N VAL A 206 7.50 -13.22 -10.71
CA VAL A 206 6.77 -14.51 -10.76
C VAL A 206 7.70 -15.69 -11.08
N LEU A 207 8.73 -15.47 -11.90
CA LEU A 207 9.68 -16.54 -12.30
C LEU A 207 10.82 -16.74 -11.29
N ASN A 208 11.15 -15.75 -10.48
CA ASN A 208 12.29 -15.81 -9.54
C ASN A 208 11.87 -16.20 -8.10
N HIS A 209 10.59 -16.39 -7.86
CA HIS A 209 10.01 -16.77 -6.56
C HIS A 209 9.06 -17.94 -6.69
#